data_0adb71ee31b92aa97e10979c2e4ac06e
#
_entry.id   0adb71ee31b92aa97e10979c2e4ac06e
#
_cell.length_a   1.000
_cell.length_b   1.000
_cell.length_c   1.000
_cell.angle_alpha   90.00
_cell.angle_beta   90.00
_cell.angle_gamma   90.00
#
_symmetry.space_group_name_H-M   'P 1'
#
loop_
_entity.id
_entity.type
_entity.pdbx_description
1 polymer ?
#
loop_
_entity_poly.entity_id
_entity_poly.type
_entity_poly.pdbx_seq_one_letter_code
_entity_poly.pdbx_strand_id
1 'polypeptide(L)'
;YFNEFTKKFNETEVLKELYVAGYTDDIYTVILDEMNISRVEYYFAEMLSILEMPNKDEWIVELVSSSWPDDPKNIVDGKLKIPANVWYIGTINNDDSTFMVTDKVYDRAMPLDINDKGQVFEPIDTEAQDINYSYLDKLFSEAMKDNPISEDTLNKINEMDDYVIKHFRIAFGNR
;
A
#
# COMPACT_ATOMS: atom_id res chain seq x y z
N TYR A 1 11.17 -0.88 -14.53
CA TYR A 1 12.43 -1.53 -14.15
C TYR A 1 13.58 -0.55 -14.39
N PHE A 2 14.67 -0.71 -13.69
CA PHE A 2 15.86 0.12 -13.82
C PHE A 2 16.98 -0.65 -14.54
N ASN A 3 17.55 -0.05 -15.57
CA ASN A 3 18.66 -0.64 -16.32
C ASN A 3 19.99 -0.13 -15.76
N GLU A 4 20.75 -1.02 -15.10
CA GLU A 4 22.00 -0.68 -14.43
C GLU A 4 23.12 -0.21 -15.37
N PHE A 5 23.10 -0.62 -16.64
CA PHE A 5 24.12 -0.24 -17.61
C PHE A 5 23.87 1.14 -18.22
N THR A 6 22.61 1.46 -18.51
CA THR A 6 22.22 2.75 -19.11
C THR A 6 21.85 3.81 -18.09
N LYS A 7 21.68 3.41 -16.82
CA LYS A 7 21.21 4.26 -15.72
C LYS A 7 19.85 4.92 -16.00
N LYS A 8 18.97 4.19 -16.70
CA LYS A 8 17.65 4.66 -17.10
C LYS A 8 16.54 3.73 -16.61
N PHE A 9 15.40 4.34 -16.30
CA PHE A 9 14.16 3.59 -16.08
C PHE A 9 13.56 3.16 -17.43
N ASN A 10 12.76 2.08 -17.41
CA ASN A 10 12.04 1.64 -18.61
C ASN A 10 10.84 2.58 -18.91
N GLU A 11 10.25 2.43 -20.10
CA GLU A 11 9.16 3.28 -20.57
C GLU A 11 7.84 3.09 -19.80
N THR A 12 7.61 1.95 -19.14
CA THR A 12 6.41 1.74 -18.31
C THR A 12 6.42 2.55 -17.01
N GLU A 13 7.55 3.10 -16.67
CA GLU A 13 7.81 4.20 -15.75
C GLU A 13 7.32 4.07 -14.30
N VAL A 14 6.61 3.02 -13.89
CA VAL A 14 6.14 2.86 -12.50
C VAL A 14 7.29 3.05 -11.49
N LEU A 15 8.43 2.42 -11.74
CA LEU A 15 9.58 2.55 -10.87
C LEU A 15 10.17 3.97 -10.90
N LYS A 16 10.14 4.63 -12.05
CA LYS A 16 10.56 6.03 -12.20
C LYS A 16 9.64 6.95 -11.39
N GLU A 17 8.33 6.73 -11.44
CA GLU A 17 7.37 7.51 -10.65
C GLU A 17 7.56 7.31 -9.15
N LEU A 18 7.82 6.08 -8.70
CA LEU A 18 8.20 5.79 -7.31
C LEU A 18 9.47 6.54 -6.90
N TYR A 19 10.47 6.59 -7.79
CA TYR A 19 11.70 7.36 -7.58
C TYR A 19 11.41 8.86 -7.48
N VAL A 20 10.58 9.41 -8.38
CA VAL A 20 10.22 10.83 -8.41
C VAL A 20 9.39 11.24 -7.20
N ALA A 21 8.46 10.38 -6.77
CA ALA A 21 7.63 10.62 -5.59
C ALA A 21 8.45 10.91 -4.32
N GLY A 22 9.66 10.37 -4.22
CA GLY A 22 10.58 10.65 -3.11
C GLY A 22 11.14 12.08 -3.07
N TYR A 23 10.89 12.91 -4.08
CA TYR A 23 11.34 14.30 -4.14
C TYR A 23 10.23 15.31 -3.87
N THR A 24 9.00 14.89 -3.73
CA THR A 24 7.85 15.77 -3.53
C THR A 24 7.04 15.33 -2.31
N ASP A 25 6.17 16.21 -1.83
CA ASP A 25 5.18 15.91 -0.80
C ASP A 25 3.78 15.64 -1.40
N ASP A 26 3.68 15.56 -2.71
CA ASP A 26 2.45 15.23 -3.41
C ASP A 26 2.07 13.77 -3.19
N ILE A 27 0.77 13.48 -3.18
CA ILE A 27 0.27 12.11 -3.08
C ILE A 27 0.28 11.48 -4.46
N TYR A 28 1.03 10.39 -4.61
CA TYR A 28 1.06 9.56 -5.81
C TYR A 28 0.12 8.38 -5.66
N THR A 29 -0.74 8.16 -6.64
CA THR A 29 -1.63 7.00 -6.65
C THR A 29 -1.25 6.06 -7.79
N VAL A 30 -0.90 4.82 -7.43
CA VAL A 30 -0.68 3.73 -8.37
C VAL A 30 -1.96 2.91 -8.46
N ILE A 31 -2.61 2.95 -9.62
CA ILE A 31 -3.85 2.19 -9.87
C ILE A 31 -3.50 0.89 -10.58
N LEU A 32 -3.84 -0.24 -9.95
CA LEU A 32 -3.77 -1.58 -10.51
C LEU A 32 -5.17 -1.96 -10.99
N ASP A 33 -5.51 -1.51 -12.19
CA ASP A 33 -6.84 -1.76 -12.74
C ASP A 33 -6.98 -3.22 -13.16
N GLU A 34 -8.12 -3.85 -12.81
CA GLU A 34 -8.38 -5.27 -13.02
C GLU A 34 -7.22 -6.17 -12.53
N MET A 35 -6.71 -5.89 -11.33
CA MET A 35 -5.48 -6.49 -10.83
C MET A 35 -5.53 -8.02 -10.78
N ASN A 36 -6.70 -8.63 -10.74
CA ASN A 36 -6.89 -10.08 -10.68
C ASN A 36 -7.08 -10.78 -12.05
N ILE A 37 -6.84 -10.10 -13.16
CA ILE A 37 -6.63 -10.74 -14.48
C ILE A 37 -5.43 -11.71 -14.43
N SER A 38 -4.44 -11.40 -13.61
CA SER A 38 -3.33 -12.30 -13.28
C SER A 38 -3.28 -12.49 -11.77
N ARG A 39 -2.58 -13.53 -11.31
CA ARG A 39 -2.42 -13.76 -9.86
C ARG A 39 -1.57 -12.68 -9.23
N VAL A 40 -2.21 -11.83 -8.43
CA VAL A 40 -1.61 -10.66 -7.77
C VAL A 40 -0.40 -11.06 -6.93
N GLU A 41 -0.52 -12.14 -6.18
CA GLU A 41 0.51 -12.68 -5.30
C GLU A 41 1.79 -13.11 -6.02
N TYR A 42 1.81 -13.14 -7.35
CA TYR A 42 3.00 -13.46 -8.13
C TYR A 42 3.66 -12.22 -8.70
N TYR A 43 2.92 -11.36 -9.39
CA TYR A 43 3.54 -10.19 -10.02
C TYR A 43 3.76 -9.03 -9.04
N PHE A 44 3.01 -8.98 -7.93
CA PHE A 44 3.09 -7.93 -6.91
C PHE A 44 3.66 -8.43 -5.58
N ALA A 45 4.24 -9.64 -5.56
CA ALA A 45 4.72 -10.32 -4.36
C ALA A 45 5.73 -9.51 -3.55
N GLU A 46 6.70 -8.89 -4.22
CA GLU A 46 7.73 -8.08 -3.57
C GLU A 46 7.11 -6.86 -2.89
N MET A 47 6.24 -6.15 -3.59
CA MET A 47 5.53 -4.98 -3.03
C MET A 47 4.63 -5.36 -1.86
N LEU A 48 3.90 -6.48 -1.96
CA LEU A 48 3.09 -6.98 -0.84
C LEU A 48 3.94 -7.25 0.40
N SER A 49 5.14 -7.80 0.23
CA SER A 49 6.05 -8.06 1.34
C SER A 49 6.61 -6.77 1.94
N ILE A 50 6.94 -5.79 1.11
CA ILE A 50 7.44 -4.48 1.56
C ILE A 50 6.36 -3.72 2.31
N LEU A 51 5.14 -3.65 1.76
CA LEU A 51 4.02 -2.92 2.36
C LEU A 51 3.51 -3.54 3.68
N GLU A 52 3.87 -4.81 3.97
CA GLU A 52 3.60 -5.47 5.25
C GLU A 52 4.48 -4.95 6.39
N MET A 53 5.65 -4.38 6.09
CA MET A 53 6.57 -3.91 7.11
C MET A 53 5.95 -2.75 7.90
N PRO A 54 5.85 -2.86 9.24
CA PRO A 54 5.23 -1.82 10.07
C PRO A 54 6.03 -0.52 10.10
N ASN A 55 7.34 -0.61 9.89
CA ASN A 55 8.23 0.54 9.82
C ASN A 55 8.45 0.94 8.35
N LYS A 56 7.98 2.12 7.98
CA LYS A 56 8.15 2.68 6.63
C LYS A 56 9.63 2.87 6.24
N ASP A 57 10.55 2.88 7.18
CA ASP A 57 11.98 2.92 6.88
C ASP A 57 12.51 1.62 6.29
N GLU A 58 11.76 0.53 6.42
CA GLU A 58 12.07 -0.79 5.84
C GLU A 58 11.43 -1.00 4.46
N TRP A 59 10.69 -0.01 3.96
CA TRP A 59 10.09 -0.07 2.62
C TRP A 59 11.15 0.14 1.54
N ILE A 60 11.89 -0.90 1.23
CA ILE A 60 13.05 -0.86 0.34
C ILE A 60 12.90 -1.91 -0.75
N VAL A 61 13.07 -1.49 -2.01
CA VAL A 61 13.16 -2.37 -3.19
C VAL A 61 14.63 -2.48 -3.61
N GLU A 62 15.09 -3.71 -3.80
CA GLU A 62 16.41 -3.98 -4.37
C GLU A 62 16.33 -3.93 -5.90
N LEU A 63 17.03 -2.99 -6.53
CA LEU A 63 16.98 -2.78 -7.97
C LEU A 63 18.16 -3.44 -8.69
N VAL A 64 19.34 -3.33 -8.11
CA VAL A 64 20.60 -3.81 -8.66
C VAL A 64 21.50 -4.33 -7.53
N SER A 65 22.38 -5.28 -7.85
CA SER A 65 23.23 -5.94 -6.85
C SER A 65 24.46 -5.14 -6.41
N SER A 66 24.77 -4.05 -7.11
CA SER A 66 25.94 -3.23 -6.82
C SER A 66 25.68 -1.76 -7.06
N SER A 67 26.29 -0.90 -6.25
CA SER A 67 26.23 0.55 -6.46
C SER A 67 27.34 1.01 -7.40
N TRP A 68 27.04 2.08 -8.15
CA TRP A 68 27.98 2.74 -9.05
C TRP A 68 28.05 4.23 -8.73
N PRO A 69 29.18 4.92 -8.99
CA PRO A 69 29.33 6.33 -8.67
C PRO A 69 28.34 7.27 -9.38
N ASP A 70 27.78 6.84 -10.50
CA ASP A 70 26.85 7.58 -11.34
C ASP A 70 25.37 7.13 -11.17
N ASP A 71 25.07 6.35 -10.14
CA ASP A 71 23.69 5.97 -9.84
C ASP A 71 22.84 7.20 -9.51
N PRO A 72 21.53 7.17 -9.87
CA PRO A 72 20.61 8.23 -9.46
C PRO A 72 20.59 8.42 -7.94
N LYS A 73 20.50 9.67 -7.49
CA LYS A 73 20.72 10.07 -6.08
C LYS A 73 19.91 9.27 -5.05
N ASN A 74 18.66 8.90 -5.35
CA ASN A 74 17.82 8.14 -4.43
C ASN A 74 17.99 6.62 -4.55
N ILE A 75 18.88 6.15 -5.42
CA ILE A 75 19.28 4.75 -5.49
C ILE A 75 20.58 4.62 -4.69
N VAL A 76 20.45 4.14 -3.46
CA VAL A 76 21.58 4.00 -2.53
C VAL A 76 21.91 2.52 -2.40
N ASP A 77 23.15 2.15 -2.68
CA ASP A 77 23.62 0.75 -2.64
C ASP A 77 22.72 -0.21 -3.47
N GLY A 78 22.28 0.27 -4.66
CA GLY A 78 21.42 -0.49 -5.54
C GLY A 78 19.96 -0.61 -5.09
N LYS A 79 19.55 0.15 -4.08
CA LYS A 79 18.24 0.08 -3.43
C LYS A 79 17.49 1.38 -3.56
N LEU A 80 16.17 1.27 -3.72
CA LEU A 80 15.24 2.41 -3.70
C LEU A 80 14.31 2.30 -2.49
N LYS A 81 14.29 3.34 -1.67
CA LYS A 81 13.29 3.46 -0.60
C LYS A 81 11.96 3.90 -1.22
N ILE A 82 10.90 3.14 -0.96
CA ILE A 82 9.55 3.50 -1.39
C ILE A 82 9.03 4.60 -0.49
N PRO A 83 8.64 5.77 -1.04
CA PRO A 83 8.15 6.87 -0.23
C PRO A 83 6.72 6.63 0.26
N ALA A 84 6.43 7.10 1.47
CA ALA A 84 5.14 6.87 2.12
C ALA A 84 3.96 7.65 1.50
N ASN A 85 4.25 8.62 0.64
CA ASN A 85 3.26 9.38 -0.14
C ASN A 85 2.75 8.64 -1.39
N VAL A 86 3.15 7.38 -1.60
CA VAL A 86 2.65 6.52 -2.67
C VAL A 86 1.56 5.60 -2.15
N TRP A 87 0.39 5.67 -2.76
CA TRP A 87 -0.77 4.86 -2.42
C TRP A 87 -1.09 3.89 -3.56
N TYR A 88 -1.44 2.66 -3.21
CA TYR A 88 -1.81 1.61 -4.16
C TYR A 88 -3.30 1.36 -4.07
N ILE A 89 -3.98 1.41 -5.21
CA ILE A 89 -5.41 1.12 -5.34
C ILE A 89 -5.57 0.03 -6.38
N GLY A 90 -6.20 -1.10 -6.01
CA GLY A 90 -6.48 -2.18 -6.93
C GLY A 90 -7.99 -2.30 -7.18
N THR A 91 -8.39 -2.47 -8.43
CA THR A 91 -9.74 -2.89 -8.77
C THR A 91 -9.76 -4.39 -9.04
N ILE A 92 -10.82 -5.07 -8.61
CA ILE A 92 -11.02 -6.49 -8.85
C ILE A 92 -12.43 -6.74 -9.34
N ASN A 93 -12.56 -7.62 -10.34
CA ASN A 93 -13.84 -8.17 -10.77
C ASN A 93 -13.96 -9.59 -10.22
N ASN A 94 -15.09 -9.93 -9.64
CA ASN A 94 -15.34 -11.26 -9.12
C ASN A 94 -16.20 -12.04 -10.11
N ASP A 95 -15.60 -12.42 -11.24
CA ASP A 95 -16.23 -13.20 -12.30
C ASP A 95 -15.42 -14.48 -12.61
N ASP A 96 -16.02 -15.39 -13.38
CA ASP A 96 -15.42 -16.69 -13.70
C ASP A 96 -14.17 -16.61 -14.58
N SER A 97 -13.86 -15.44 -15.15
CA SER A 97 -12.71 -15.22 -16.04
C SER A 97 -11.47 -14.69 -15.33
N THR A 98 -11.59 -14.33 -14.05
CA THR A 98 -10.53 -13.71 -13.25
C THR A 98 -10.02 -14.66 -12.17
N PHE A 99 -8.82 -14.41 -11.67
CA PHE A 99 -8.26 -15.18 -10.56
C PHE A 99 -8.81 -14.69 -9.21
N MET A 100 -9.06 -15.66 -8.33
CA MET A 100 -9.39 -15.35 -6.94
C MET A 100 -8.21 -14.64 -6.26
N VAL A 101 -8.49 -13.54 -5.58
CA VAL A 101 -7.51 -12.83 -4.76
C VAL A 101 -7.33 -13.58 -3.45
N THR A 102 -6.07 -13.83 -3.07
CA THR A 102 -5.75 -14.61 -1.87
C THR A 102 -5.71 -13.75 -0.61
N ASP A 103 -5.80 -14.40 0.55
CA ASP A 103 -5.71 -13.74 1.87
C ASP A 103 -4.44 -12.92 2.01
N LYS A 104 -3.34 -13.30 1.34
CA LYS A 104 -2.08 -12.52 1.35
C LYS A 104 -2.25 -11.08 0.84
N VAL A 105 -3.21 -10.84 -0.03
CA VAL A 105 -3.54 -9.51 -0.54
C VAL A 105 -4.51 -8.82 0.40
N TYR A 106 -5.58 -9.53 0.80
CA TYR A 106 -6.60 -8.97 1.69
C TYR A 106 -6.06 -8.57 3.05
N ASP A 107 -5.12 -9.31 3.61
CA ASP A 107 -4.46 -9.00 4.90
C ASP A 107 -3.70 -7.66 4.88
N ARG A 108 -3.37 -7.15 3.68
CA ARG A 108 -2.56 -5.95 3.48
C ARG A 108 -3.32 -4.80 2.86
N ALA A 109 -4.59 -5.02 2.56
CA ALA A 109 -5.46 -4.04 1.92
C ALA A 109 -6.64 -3.69 2.81
N MET A 110 -7.24 -2.54 2.55
CA MET A 110 -8.55 -2.19 3.07
C MET A 110 -9.58 -2.44 1.97
N PRO A 111 -10.27 -3.59 1.97
CA PRO A 111 -11.23 -3.92 0.92
C PRO A 111 -12.47 -3.05 1.02
N LEU A 112 -12.95 -2.59 -0.14
CA LEU A 112 -14.21 -1.87 -0.29
C LEU A 112 -15.10 -2.65 -1.25
N ASP A 113 -16.17 -3.25 -0.73
CA ASP A 113 -17.16 -3.95 -1.54
C ASP A 113 -18.21 -2.98 -2.07
N ILE A 114 -18.25 -2.82 -3.40
CA ILE A 114 -19.20 -1.94 -4.08
C ILE A 114 -20.30 -2.81 -4.69
N ASN A 115 -21.29 -3.17 -3.89
CA ASN A 115 -22.38 -4.07 -4.29
C ASN A 115 -23.64 -3.31 -4.75
N ASP A 116 -23.73 -2.02 -4.48
CA ASP A 116 -24.89 -1.19 -4.81
C ASP A 116 -24.72 -0.47 -6.15
N LYS A 117 -25.82 -0.31 -6.86
CA LYS A 117 -25.83 0.56 -8.04
C LYS A 117 -25.68 2.02 -7.60
N GLY A 118 -24.75 2.71 -8.23
CA GLY A 118 -24.59 4.15 -8.03
C GLY A 118 -25.90 4.89 -8.29
N GLN A 119 -26.23 5.84 -7.42
CA GLN A 119 -27.33 6.75 -7.62
C GLN A 119 -26.82 8.07 -8.19
N VAL A 120 -27.57 8.63 -9.13
CA VAL A 120 -27.24 9.96 -9.66
C VAL A 120 -27.48 10.98 -8.55
N PHE A 121 -26.51 11.80 -8.27
CA PHE A 121 -26.63 12.94 -7.36
C PHE A 121 -26.09 14.21 -8.02
N GLU A 122 -26.61 15.36 -7.61
CA GLU A 122 -26.06 16.64 -8.02
C GLU A 122 -24.89 16.99 -7.09
N PRO A 123 -23.67 17.16 -7.63
CA PRO A 123 -22.52 17.51 -6.81
C PRO A 123 -22.70 18.95 -6.28
N ILE A 124 -22.27 19.17 -5.04
CA ILE A 124 -22.16 20.51 -4.48
C ILE A 124 -20.81 21.08 -4.96
N ASP A 125 -20.84 22.28 -5.53
CA ASP A 125 -19.61 23.00 -5.87
C ASP A 125 -18.80 23.26 -4.60
N THR A 126 -17.57 22.73 -4.56
CA THR A 126 -16.61 22.96 -3.49
C THR A 126 -15.34 23.57 -4.04
N GLU A 127 -14.72 24.45 -3.27
CA GLU A 127 -13.42 24.98 -3.64
C GLU A 127 -12.36 23.85 -3.67
N ALA A 128 -11.47 23.91 -4.66
CA ALA A 128 -10.35 22.98 -4.72
C ALA A 128 -9.44 23.20 -3.49
N GLN A 129 -9.02 22.11 -2.88
CA GLN A 129 -8.09 22.13 -1.74
C GLN A 129 -6.79 21.44 -2.14
N ASP A 130 -5.68 22.12 -1.90
CA ASP A 130 -4.36 21.52 -2.03
C ASP A 130 -4.03 20.75 -0.75
N ILE A 131 -4.00 19.44 -0.88
CA ILE A 131 -3.68 18.54 0.24
C ILE A 131 -2.44 17.74 -0.14
N ASN A 132 -1.38 17.91 0.65
CA ASN A 132 -0.16 17.13 0.50
C ASN A 132 -0.10 15.99 1.53
N TYR A 133 0.88 15.09 1.35
CA TYR A 133 1.04 13.92 2.21
C TYR A 133 1.32 14.32 3.67
N SER A 134 2.23 15.24 3.91
CA SER A 134 2.60 15.67 5.27
C SER A 134 1.43 16.26 6.04
N TYR A 135 0.54 16.97 5.36
CA TYR A 135 -0.67 17.50 5.97
C TYR A 135 -1.62 16.38 6.40
N LEU A 136 -1.87 15.40 5.51
CA LEU A 136 -2.72 14.24 5.86
C LEU A 136 -2.10 13.37 6.96
N ASP A 137 -0.81 13.07 6.88
CA ASP A 137 -0.11 12.26 7.90
C ASP A 137 -0.20 12.93 9.28
N LYS A 138 -0.10 14.27 9.33
CA LYS A 138 -0.32 15.03 10.56
C LYS A 138 -1.75 14.86 11.07
N LEU A 139 -2.77 15.03 10.21
CA LEU A 139 -4.18 14.87 10.60
C LEU A 139 -4.47 13.47 11.13
N PHE A 140 -3.96 12.42 10.46
CA PHE A 140 -4.10 11.04 10.95
C PHE A 140 -3.41 10.84 12.30
N SER A 141 -2.21 11.39 12.47
CA SER A 141 -1.46 11.28 13.73
C SER A 141 -2.16 12.00 14.88
N GLU A 142 -2.78 13.15 14.63
CA GLU A 142 -3.59 13.87 15.61
C GLU A 142 -4.87 13.11 15.94
N ALA A 143 -5.58 12.61 14.94
CA ALA A 143 -6.79 11.81 15.13
C ALA A 143 -6.55 10.52 15.94
N MET A 144 -5.43 9.85 15.72
CA MET A 144 -5.03 8.67 16.50
C MET A 144 -4.76 9.00 17.97
N LYS A 145 -4.17 10.16 18.26
CA LYS A 145 -3.94 10.61 19.65
C LYS A 145 -5.24 10.98 20.36
N ASP A 146 -6.15 11.62 19.62
CA ASP A 146 -7.42 12.11 20.16
C ASP A 146 -8.45 10.98 20.32
N ASN A 147 -8.28 9.87 19.61
CA ASN A 147 -9.18 8.73 19.61
C ASN A 147 -8.44 7.41 19.93
N PRO A 148 -7.85 7.28 21.12
CA PRO A 148 -7.19 6.03 21.51
C PRO A 148 -8.23 4.92 21.66
N ILE A 149 -7.84 3.68 21.35
CA ILE A 149 -8.67 2.51 21.60
C ILE A 149 -8.85 2.38 23.13
N SER A 150 -10.10 2.25 23.57
CA SER A 150 -10.39 2.10 24.99
C SER A 150 -9.89 0.75 25.54
N GLU A 151 -9.53 0.72 26.84
CA GLU A 151 -9.15 -0.53 27.52
C GLU A 151 -10.26 -1.59 27.44
N ASP A 152 -11.54 -1.17 27.54
CA ASP A 152 -12.68 -2.07 27.40
C ASP A 152 -12.73 -2.74 26.01
N THR A 153 -12.46 -1.96 24.95
CA THR A 153 -12.38 -2.50 23.58
C THR A 153 -11.21 -3.48 23.43
N LEU A 154 -10.04 -3.16 23.97
CA LEU A 154 -8.88 -4.05 23.93
C LEU A 154 -9.15 -5.36 24.69
N ASN A 155 -9.78 -5.27 25.86
CA ASN A 155 -10.14 -6.46 26.65
C ASN A 155 -11.12 -7.36 25.88
N LYS A 156 -12.14 -6.79 25.23
CA LYS A 156 -13.07 -7.55 24.39
C LYS A 156 -12.40 -8.24 23.22
N ILE A 157 -11.44 -7.57 22.57
CA ILE A 157 -10.66 -8.18 21.49
C ILE A 157 -9.84 -9.36 22.02
N ASN A 158 -9.18 -9.20 23.17
CA ASN A 158 -8.41 -10.27 23.80
C ASN A 158 -9.29 -11.46 24.20
N GLU A 159 -10.46 -11.21 24.80
CA GLU A 159 -11.42 -12.25 25.13
C GLU A 159 -11.91 -13.01 23.88
N MET A 160 -12.12 -12.29 22.77
CA MET A 160 -12.50 -12.91 21.51
C MET A 160 -11.35 -13.77 20.95
N ASP A 161 -10.11 -13.29 21.01
CA ASP A 161 -8.93 -14.05 20.56
C ASP A 161 -8.74 -15.32 21.38
N ASP A 162 -8.81 -15.23 22.71
CA ASP A 162 -8.76 -16.38 23.62
C ASP A 162 -9.86 -17.40 23.31
N TYR A 163 -11.07 -16.94 23.03
CA TYR A 163 -12.17 -17.81 22.64
C TYR A 163 -11.89 -18.54 21.32
N VAL A 164 -11.40 -17.82 20.30
CA VAL A 164 -11.06 -18.38 18.99
C VAL A 164 -9.92 -19.40 19.11
N ILE A 165 -8.87 -19.07 19.84
CA ILE A 165 -7.75 -20.00 20.10
C ILE A 165 -8.25 -21.29 20.76
N LYS A 166 -9.06 -21.15 21.80
CA LYS A 166 -9.56 -22.28 22.60
C LYS A 166 -10.48 -23.21 21.79
N HIS A 167 -11.38 -22.65 21.00
CA HIS A 167 -12.43 -23.41 20.32
C HIS A 167 -12.09 -23.84 18.90
N PHE A 168 -11.31 -23.03 18.18
CA PHE A 168 -10.98 -23.24 16.77
C PHE A 168 -9.50 -23.54 16.52
N ARG A 169 -8.64 -23.38 17.53
CA ARG A 169 -7.17 -23.54 17.42
C ARG A 169 -6.55 -22.63 16.35
N ILE A 170 -7.14 -21.48 16.16
CA ILE A 170 -6.67 -20.42 15.26
C ILE A 170 -6.18 -19.29 16.14
N ALA A 171 -4.92 -18.88 16.01
CA ALA A 171 -4.40 -17.69 16.67
C ALA A 171 -4.31 -16.55 15.65
N PHE A 172 -4.84 -15.38 16.00
CA PHE A 172 -4.48 -14.17 15.25
C PHE A 172 -3.01 -13.88 15.54
N GLY A 173 -2.18 -13.78 14.48
CA GLY A 173 -0.75 -13.54 14.65
C GLY A 173 -0.48 -12.23 15.42
N ASN A 174 0.57 -12.22 16.23
CA ASN A 174 1.09 -11.00 16.84
C ASN A 174 1.64 -10.11 15.72
N ARG A 175 0.90 -9.10 15.33
CA ARG A 175 1.32 -8.04 14.38
C ARG A 175 1.31 -6.69 15.04
#